data_90b08f187ae18cfbac02a603ce364c05
#
_entry.id   90b08f187ae18cfbac02a603ce364c05
#
_cell.length_a   1.000
_cell.length_b   1.000
_cell.length_c   1.000
_cell.angle_alpha   90.00
_cell.angle_beta   90.00
_cell.angle_gamma   90.00
#
_symmetry.space_group_name_H-M   'P 1'
#
loop_
_entity.id
_entity.type
_entity.pdbx_description
1 polymer ?
#
loop_
_entity_poly.entity_id
_entity_poly.type
_entity_poly.pdbx_seq_one_letter_code
_entity_poly.pdbx_strand_id
1 'polypeptide(L)'
;CIRDSPKRIRITNMEAPLTEEQVKFHFALIDAHTSAIVDDDKSAPKRFARAIDFYLVQDFSIAVADLTQAILLDGDFFPAYFMRALIRCKQLEYQKAEQAAEADMPSGAAVKEVSAVDYEVVRKDLDKVITLAPDFVYAYYNRANVAAMLKDYRAAIVDYDKAIQLSPDFADAYFNRGLTHIFLGNNKAGISDLSKAGELGVVSAYNVIKRFTDQTE
;
A
#
# COMPACT_ATOMS: atom_id res chain seq x y z
N CYS A 1 27.71 11.89 1.35
CA CYS A 1 27.14 10.62 1.84
C CYS A 1 25.62 10.75 1.89
N ILE A 2 24.93 10.26 0.86
CA ILE A 2 23.46 10.24 0.78
C ILE A 2 22.99 9.07 1.64
N ARG A 3 22.87 9.27 2.97
CA ARG A 3 22.38 8.23 3.88
C ARG A 3 20.95 8.45 4.39
N ASP A 4 20.31 9.55 4.05
CA ASP A 4 18.93 9.83 4.45
C ASP A 4 18.08 10.27 3.26
N SER A 5 17.93 9.37 2.27
CA SER A 5 16.87 9.58 1.26
C SER A 5 15.51 9.52 1.97
N PRO A 6 14.52 10.35 1.55
CA PRO A 6 13.15 10.27 2.04
C PRO A 6 12.58 8.92 1.59
N LYS A 7 12.67 7.93 2.47
CA LYS A 7 12.64 6.51 2.11
C LYS A 7 11.25 5.91 2.03
N ARG A 8 10.16 6.66 2.01
CA ARG A 8 8.85 6.00 1.97
C ARG A 8 7.86 6.80 1.14
N ILE A 9 7.64 6.32 -0.09
CA ILE A 9 6.34 6.46 -0.73
C ILE A 9 5.31 5.95 0.28
N ARG A 10 4.41 6.85 0.73
CA ARG A 10 3.38 6.49 1.70
C ARG A 10 2.35 5.61 1.00
N ILE A 11 2.33 4.34 1.35
CA ILE A 11 1.11 3.55 1.26
C ILE A 11 0.17 4.14 2.31
N THR A 12 -1.10 4.33 1.97
CA THR A 12 -2.11 4.87 2.90
C THR A 12 -1.89 4.29 4.28
N ASN A 13 -1.48 5.13 5.20
CA ASN A 13 -1.10 4.75 6.54
C ASN A 13 -2.37 4.27 7.26
N MET A 14 -2.59 2.98 7.29
CA MET A 14 -3.54 2.41 8.24
C MET A 14 -2.79 2.27 9.58
N GLU A 15 -2.85 3.34 10.37
CA GLU A 15 -3.16 3.34 11.80
C GLU A 15 -2.07 3.05 12.82
N ALA A 16 -2.22 3.77 13.92
CA ALA A 16 -1.59 3.47 15.19
C ALA A 16 -1.91 2.01 15.60
N PRO A 17 -1.01 1.32 16.31
CA PRO A 17 -1.26 -0.04 16.76
C PRO A 17 -2.53 -0.07 17.63
N LEU A 18 -3.35 -1.13 17.45
CA LEU A 18 -4.56 -1.33 18.23
C LEU A 18 -4.24 -1.41 19.72
N THR A 19 -5.13 -0.88 20.54
CA THR A 19 -5.09 -1.11 21.99
C THR A 19 -5.42 -2.57 22.30
N GLU A 20 -5.03 -3.05 23.49
CA GLU A 20 -5.33 -4.42 23.92
C GLU A 20 -6.84 -4.72 23.91
N GLU A 21 -7.67 -3.73 24.25
CA GLU A 21 -9.12 -3.85 24.23
C GLU A 21 -9.66 -3.98 22.81
N GLN A 22 -9.13 -3.19 21.86
CA GLN A 22 -9.47 -3.31 20.45
C GLN A 22 -9.06 -4.66 19.87
N VAL A 23 -7.88 -5.17 20.22
CA VAL A 23 -7.43 -6.50 19.82
C VAL A 23 -8.40 -7.58 20.31
N LYS A 24 -8.80 -7.55 21.59
CA LYS A 24 -9.80 -8.49 22.14
C LYS A 24 -11.13 -8.41 21.41
N PHE A 25 -11.58 -7.18 21.07
CA PHE A 25 -12.80 -6.97 20.30
C PHE A 25 -12.72 -7.62 18.91
N HIS A 26 -11.61 -7.46 18.18
CA HIS A 26 -11.46 -8.09 16.86
C HIS A 26 -11.36 -9.61 16.94
N PHE A 27 -10.76 -10.18 17.98
CA PHE A 27 -10.83 -11.64 18.19
C PHE A 27 -12.26 -12.15 18.40
N ALA A 28 -13.09 -11.42 19.15
CA ALA A 28 -14.50 -11.78 19.29
C ALA A 28 -15.26 -11.68 17.95
N LEU A 29 -14.94 -10.71 17.09
CA LEU A 29 -15.50 -10.60 15.73
C LEU A 29 -15.04 -11.77 14.85
N ILE A 30 -13.77 -12.18 14.93
CA ILE A 30 -13.23 -13.34 14.20
C ILE A 30 -14.02 -14.62 14.55
N ASP A 31 -14.31 -14.83 15.84
CA ASP A 31 -15.13 -15.98 16.29
C ASP A 31 -16.56 -15.90 15.73
N ALA A 32 -17.17 -14.71 15.77
CA ALA A 32 -18.52 -14.49 15.24
C ALA A 32 -18.57 -14.71 13.71
N HIS A 33 -17.60 -14.16 12.96
CA HIS A 33 -17.51 -14.38 11.51
C HIS A 33 -17.19 -15.83 11.16
N THR A 34 -16.38 -16.51 11.97
CA THR A 34 -16.10 -17.95 11.79
C THR A 34 -17.35 -18.77 11.91
N SER A 35 -18.17 -18.52 12.94
CA SER A 35 -19.47 -19.19 13.11
C SER A 35 -20.40 -18.89 11.93
N ALA A 36 -20.48 -17.62 11.51
CA ALA A 36 -21.30 -17.21 10.37
C ALA A 36 -20.87 -17.85 9.03
N ILE A 37 -19.57 -18.14 8.85
CA ILE A 37 -19.05 -18.86 7.67
C ILE A 37 -19.40 -20.34 7.74
N VAL A 38 -19.43 -20.97 8.93
CA VAL A 38 -19.89 -22.37 9.07
C VAL A 38 -21.35 -22.51 8.63
N ASP A 39 -22.20 -21.52 8.95
CA ASP A 39 -23.61 -21.53 8.56
C ASP A 39 -23.82 -21.27 7.06
N ASP A 40 -22.88 -20.54 6.42
CA ASP A 40 -22.93 -20.21 4.98
C ASP A 40 -21.49 -20.09 4.44
N ASP A 41 -20.94 -21.21 4.00
CA ASP A 41 -19.57 -21.34 3.54
C ASP A 41 -19.30 -20.70 2.16
N LYS A 42 -20.37 -20.32 1.43
CA LYS A 42 -20.31 -19.73 0.08
C LYS A 42 -20.40 -18.21 0.06
N SER A 43 -20.36 -17.56 1.20
CA SER A 43 -20.46 -16.11 1.29
C SER A 43 -19.10 -15.42 1.17
N ALA A 44 -18.82 -14.81 0.02
CA ALA A 44 -17.63 -13.97 -0.16
C ALA A 44 -17.59 -12.77 0.81
N PRO A 45 -18.69 -12.03 1.08
CA PRO A 45 -18.68 -10.94 2.05
C PRO A 45 -18.34 -11.36 3.48
N LYS A 46 -18.77 -12.53 3.95
CA LYS A 46 -18.45 -13.02 5.30
C LYS A 46 -16.95 -13.32 5.44
N ARG A 47 -16.36 -13.96 4.42
CA ARG A 47 -14.91 -14.20 4.39
C ARG A 47 -14.12 -12.90 4.32
N PHE A 48 -14.58 -11.95 3.53
CA PHE A 48 -13.98 -10.61 3.47
C PHE A 48 -14.02 -9.92 4.84
N ALA A 49 -15.16 -9.94 5.55
CA ALA A 49 -15.28 -9.35 6.86
C ALA A 49 -14.29 -9.97 7.86
N ARG A 50 -14.19 -11.30 7.91
CA ARG A 50 -13.23 -11.98 8.77
C ARG A 50 -11.78 -11.65 8.40
N ALA A 51 -11.47 -11.53 7.11
CA ALA A 51 -10.14 -11.14 6.63
C ALA A 51 -9.74 -9.73 7.12
N ILE A 52 -10.69 -8.80 7.20
CA ILE A 52 -10.41 -7.46 7.76
C ILE A 52 -10.03 -7.55 9.23
N ASP A 53 -10.73 -8.35 10.03
CA ASP A 53 -10.39 -8.51 11.45
C ASP A 53 -9.02 -9.19 11.62
N PHE A 54 -8.70 -10.22 10.83
CA PHE A 54 -7.36 -10.82 10.83
C PHE A 54 -6.28 -9.83 10.41
N TYR A 55 -6.55 -8.97 9.43
CA TYR A 55 -5.63 -7.89 9.05
C TYR A 55 -5.37 -6.93 10.21
N LEU A 56 -6.41 -6.52 10.94
CA LEU A 56 -6.31 -5.58 12.05
C LEU A 56 -5.54 -6.16 13.24
N VAL A 57 -5.66 -7.46 13.51
CA VAL A 57 -4.81 -8.16 14.51
C VAL A 57 -3.46 -8.61 13.95
N GLN A 58 -3.11 -8.18 12.73
CA GLN A 58 -1.83 -8.42 12.03
C GLN A 58 -1.59 -9.90 11.64
N ASP A 59 -2.61 -10.74 11.60
CA ASP A 59 -2.50 -12.07 11.01
C ASP A 59 -2.72 -12.01 9.49
N PHE A 60 -1.73 -11.49 8.80
CA PHE A 60 -1.79 -11.24 7.36
C PHE A 60 -1.94 -12.54 6.55
N SER A 61 -1.42 -13.64 7.05
CA SER A 61 -1.46 -14.92 6.34
C SER A 61 -2.88 -15.45 6.23
N ILE A 62 -3.62 -15.45 7.34
CA ILE A 62 -5.02 -15.87 7.36
C ILE A 62 -5.90 -14.87 6.60
N ALA A 63 -5.64 -13.56 6.77
CA ALA A 63 -6.35 -12.54 6.02
C ALA A 63 -6.25 -12.74 4.49
N VAL A 64 -5.05 -12.99 3.96
CA VAL A 64 -4.84 -13.28 2.52
C VAL A 64 -5.52 -14.57 2.09
N ALA A 65 -5.55 -15.62 2.94
CA ALA A 65 -6.24 -16.87 2.65
C ALA A 65 -7.76 -16.65 2.53
N ASP A 66 -8.37 -15.94 3.47
CA ASP A 66 -9.81 -15.62 3.44
C ASP A 66 -10.17 -14.74 2.24
N LEU A 67 -9.37 -13.73 1.90
CA LEU A 67 -9.58 -12.91 0.70
C LEU A 67 -9.46 -13.74 -0.58
N THR A 68 -8.54 -14.70 -0.61
CA THR A 68 -8.40 -15.60 -1.75
C THR A 68 -9.63 -16.50 -1.90
N GLN A 69 -10.18 -17.00 -0.80
CA GLN A 69 -11.45 -17.75 -0.83
C GLN A 69 -12.63 -16.88 -1.22
N ALA A 70 -12.69 -15.63 -0.74
CA ALA A 70 -13.73 -14.67 -1.15
C ALA A 70 -13.71 -14.44 -2.68
N ILE A 71 -12.53 -14.29 -3.27
CA ILE A 71 -12.34 -14.13 -4.71
C ILE A 71 -12.73 -15.40 -5.50
N LEU A 72 -12.46 -16.58 -4.95
CA LEU A 72 -12.89 -17.84 -5.59
C LEU A 72 -14.41 -18.01 -5.57
N LEU A 73 -15.08 -17.50 -4.56
CA LEU A 73 -16.53 -17.52 -4.44
C LEU A 73 -17.22 -16.47 -5.32
N ASP A 74 -16.61 -15.31 -5.43
CA ASP A 74 -17.09 -14.20 -6.25
C ASP A 74 -15.89 -13.52 -6.97
N GLY A 75 -15.68 -13.89 -8.23
CA GLY A 75 -14.59 -13.38 -9.06
C GLY A 75 -14.69 -11.90 -9.44
N ASP A 76 -15.82 -11.26 -9.17
CA ASP A 76 -16.06 -9.84 -9.45
C ASP A 76 -16.10 -8.98 -8.17
N PHE A 77 -15.85 -9.61 -7.01
CA PHE A 77 -15.81 -8.93 -5.73
C PHE A 77 -14.52 -8.10 -5.58
N PHE A 78 -14.45 -6.94 -6.25
CA PHE A 78 -13.25 -6.10 -6.30
C PHE A 78 -12.69 -5.68 -4.92
N PRO A 79 -13.48 -5.50 -3.84
CA PRO A 79 -12.91 -5.16 -2.53
C PRO A 79 -11.93 -6.23 -2.00
N ALA A 80 -12.17 -7.51 -2.31
CA ALA A 80 -11.28 -8.57 -1.88
C ALA A 80 -9.93 -8.54 -2.62
N TYR A 81 -9.92 -8.25 -3.92
CA TYR A 81 -8.68 -8.04 -4.66
C TYR A 81 -7.91 -6.84 -4.11
N PHE A 82 -8.60 -5.72 -3.86
CA PHE A 82 -7.97 -4.51 -3.34
C PHE A 82 -7.33 -4.75 -1.97
N MET A 83 -8.08 -5.31 -1.02
CA MET A 83 -7.54 -5.60 0.31
C MET A 83 -6.40 -6.62 0.27
N ARG A 84 -6.49 -7.66 -0.60
CA ARG A 84 -5.41 -8.62 -0.76
C ARG A 84 -4.13 -7.96 -1.29
N ALA A 85 -4.25 -7.04 -2.24
CA ALA A 85 -3.13 -6.25 -2.73
C ALA A 85 -2.49 -5.41 -1.62
N LEU A 86 -3.29 -4.71 -0.80
CA LEU A 86 -2.78 -3.89 0.31
C LEU A 86 -2.06 -4.73 1.36
N ILE A 87 -2.65 -5.86 1.77
CA ILE A 87 -2.06 -6.74 2.78
C ILE A 87 -0.74 -7.33 2.28
N ARG A 88 -0.68 -7.75 1.01
CA ARG A 88 0.56 -8.23 0.39
C ARG A 88 1.63 -7.15 0.33
N CYS A 89 1.29 -5.91 -0.05
CA CYS A 89 2.24 -4.80 0.04
C CYS A 89 2.80 -4.65 1.44
N LYS A 90 1.92 -4.71 2.45
CA LYS A 90 2.32 -4.60 3.85
C LYS A 90 3.27 -5.72 4.28
N GLN A 91 2.98 -6.97 3.90
CA GLN A 91 3.87 -8.11 4.13
C GLN A 91 5.26 -7.89 3.50
N LEU A 92 5.31 -7.40 2.25
CA LEU A 92 6.57 -7.11 1.56
C LEU A 92 7.36 -5.98 2.24
N GLU A 93 6.69 -4.97 2.79
CA GLU A 93 7.35 -3.92 3.58
C GLU A 93 7.97 -4.48 4.87
N TYR A 94 7.25 -5.34 5.61
CA TYR A 94 7.78 -5.98 6.80
C TYR A 94 8.99 -6.86 6.48
N GLN A 95 8.90 -7.69 5.43
CA GLN A 95 10.03 -8.52 4.98
C GLN A 95 11.26 -7.67 4.62
N LYS A 96 11.07 -6.54 3.94
CA LYS A 96 12.18 -5.61 3.66
C LYS A 96 12.78 -4.98 4.91
N ALA A 97 11.93 -4.64 5.89
CA ALA A 97 12.40 -4.07 7.14
C ALA A 97 13.20 -5.10 7.96
N GLU A 98 12.76 -6.35 8.00
CA GLU A 98 13.49 -7.47 8.62
C GLU A 98 14.85 -7.69 7.94
N GLN A 99 14.88 -7.76 6.61
CA GLN A 99 16.12 -7.88 5.83
C GLN A 99 17.12 -6.75 6.13
N ALA A 100 16.61 -5.51 6.25
CA ALA A 100 17.45 -4.37 6.58
C ALA A 100 18.01 -4.43 8.02
N ALA A 101 17.24 -4.98 8.96
CA ALA A 101 17.67 -5.15 10.34
C ALA A 101 18.69 -6.30 10.48
N GLU A 102 18.54 -7.38 9.72
CA GLU A 102 19.44 -8.53 9.76
C GLU A 102 20.77 -8.30 9.00
N ALA A 103 20.78 -7.44 7.99
CA ALA A 103 22.00 -7.07 7.28
C ALA A 103 23.06 -6.43 8.18
N ASP A 104 22.64 -5.89 9.34
CA ASP A 104 23.52 -5.34 10.37
C ASP A 104 23.92 -6.38 11.44
N MET A 105 23.42 -7.65 11.36
CA MET A 105 23.71 -8.71 12.33
C MET A 105 24.54 -9.83 11.73
N PRO A 106 25.52 -10.42 12.43
CA PRO A 106 26.40 -11.47 11.90
C PRO A 106 25.75 -12.88 11.86
N SER A 107 24.43 -12.99 11.85
CA SER A 107 23.76 -14.28 11.82
C SER A 107 23.37 -14.68 10.40
N GLY A 108 23.95 -15.78 9.90
CA GLY A 108 23.77 -16.28 8.53
C GLY A 108 22.43 -16.98 8.22
N ALA A 109 21.32 -16.50 8.72
CA ALA A 109 20.01 -16.97 8.32
C ALA A 109 19.64 -16.28 6.98
N ALA A 110 19.43 -17.07 5.92
CA ALA A 110 19.00 -16.57 4.61
C ALA A 110 17.54 -16.10 4.69
N VAL A 111 17.33 -14.79 4.86
CA VAL A 111 16.00 -14.20 4.69
C VAL A 111 15.67 -14.15 3.21
N LYS A 112 14.45 -14.56 2.84
CA LYS A 112 13.99 -14.52 1.45
C LYS A 112 13.97 -13.08 0.97
N GLU A 113 14.80 -12.75 0.00
CA GLU A 113 14.83 -11.41 -0.61
C GLU A 113 13.51 -11.09 -1.32
N VAL A 114 12.95 -9.91 -1.05
CA VAL A 114 11.73 -9.43 -1.72
C VAL A 114 12.09 -9.09 -3.17
N SER A 115 11.50 -9.82 -4.10
CA SER A 115 11.77 -9.73 -5.52
C SER A 115 10.73 -8.89 -6.27
N ALA A 116 11.05 -8.51 -7.51
CA ALA A 116 10.09 -7.86 -8.40
C ALA A 116 8.84 -8.75 -8.66
N VAL A 117 9.00 -10.08 -8.65
CA VAL A 117 7.90 -11.03 -8.85
C VAL A 117 6.85 -10.92 -7.74
N ASP A 118 7.27 -10.64 -6.51
CA ASP A 118 6.35 -10.48 -5.39
C ASP A 118 5.43 -9.26 -5.60
N TYR A 119 5.95 -8.17 -6.16
CA TYR A 119 5.17 -6.99 -6.53
C TYR A 119 4.27 -7.20 -7.76
N GLU A 120 4.65 -8.05 -8.70
CA GLU A 120 3.81 -8.40 -9.84
C GLU A 120 2.49 -9.06 -9.42
N VAL A 121 2.50 -9.87 -8.36
CA VAL A 121 1.27 -10.47 -7.81
C VAL A 121 0.34 -9.39 -7.25
N VAL A 122 0.90 -8.38 -6.59
CA VAL A 122 0.15 -7.21 -6.10
C VAL A 122 -0.45 -6.42 -7.26
N ARG A 123 0.36 -6.14 -8.28
CA ARG A 123 -0.05 -5.40 -9.47
C ARG A 123 -1.24 -6.06 -10.17
N LYS A 124 -1.21 -7.40 -10.34
CA LYS A 124 -2.32 -8.16 -10.95
C LYS A 124 -3.64 -8.00 -10.19
N ASP A 125 -3.61 -8.00 -8.86
CA ASP A 125 -4.80 -7.75 -8.05
C ASP A 125 -5.34 -6.33 -8.29
N LEU A 126 -4.46 -5.31 -8.35
CA LEU A 126 -4.84 -3.92 -8.62
C LEU A 126 -5.35 -3.72 -10.07
N ASP A 127 -4.77 -4.40 -11.05
CA ASP A 127 -5.25 -4.42 -12.44
C ASP A 127 -6.69 -4.97 -12.52
N LYS A 128 -6.98 -6.03 -11.75
CA LYS A 128 -8.34 -6.58 -11.67
C LYS A 128 -9.30 -5.61 -11.00
N VAL A 129 -8.88 -4.91 -9.94
CA VAL A 129 -9.68 -3.84 -9.31
C VAL A 129 -10.02 -2.74 -10.33
N ILE A 130 -9.04 -2.25 -11.09
CA ILE A 130 -9.25 -1.20 -12.11
C ILE A 130 -10.20 -1.69 -13.20
N THR A 131 -10.11 -2.95 -13.58
CA THR A 131 -11.03 -3.55 -14.57
C THR A 131 -12.47 -3.58 -14.06
N LEU A 132 -12.68 -3.93 -12.78
CA LEU A 132 -14.00 -4.07 -12.18
C LEU A 132 -14.60 -2.74 -11.70
N ALA A 133 -13.73 -1.80 -11.28
CA ALA A 133 -14.11 -0.51 -10.72
C ALA A 133 -13.16 0.60 -11.25
N PRO A 134 -13.34 1.04 -12.53
CA PRO A 134 -12.43 1.97 -13.20
C PRO A 134 -12.37 3.37 -12.59
N ASP A 135 -13.31 3.73 -11.73
CA ASP A 135 -13.35 5.02 -11.03
C ASP A 135 -12.81 4.92 -9.59
N PHE A 136 -12.33 3.75 -9.19
CA PHE A 136 -11.81 3.55 -7.84
C PHE A 136 -10.39 4.13 -7.72
N VAL A 137 -10.29 5.35 -7.24
CA VAL A 137 -9.07 6.18 -7.16
C VAL A 137 -7.90 5.44 -6.51
N TYR A 138 -8.17 4.73 -5.40
CA TYR A 138 -7.13 4.07 -4.62
C TYR A 138 -6.44 2.92 -5.38
N ALA A 139 -7.09 2.33 -6.38
CA ALA A 139 -6.44 1.29 -7.19
C ALA A 139 -5.31 1.86 -8.04
N TYR A 140 -5.53 2.99 -8.69
CA TYR A 140 -4.50 3.69 -9.46
C TYR A 140 -3.37 4.18 -8.56
N TYR A 141 -3.71 4.82 -7.44
CA TYR A 141 -2.73 5.30 -6.48
C TYR A 141 -1.82 4.17 -5.96
N ASN A 142 -2.38 3.04 -5.56
CA ASN A 142 -1.59 1.92 -5.05
C ASN A 142 -0.81 1.20 -6.16
N ARG A 143 -1.34 1.11 -7.39
CA ARG A 143 -0.59 0.57 -8.53
C ARG A 143 0.59 1.47 -8.91
N ALA A 144 0.43 2.79 -8.84
CA ALA A 144 1.51 3.76 -8.98
C ALA A 144 2.60 3.56 -7.90
N ASN A 145 2.20 3.35 -6.64
CA ASN A 145 3.15 3.06 -5.56
C ASN A 145 3.96 1.79 -5.86
N VAL A 146 3.30 0.72 -6.31
CA VAL A 146 3.97 -0.53 -6.72
C VAL A 146 4.96 -0.29 -7.87
N ALA A 147 4.55 0.45 -8.91
CA ALA A 147 5.42 0.79 -10.03
C ALA A 147 6.65 1.61 -9.56
N ALA A 148 6.46 2.57 -8.67
CA ALA A 148 7.55 3.35 -8.10
C ALA A 148 8.51 2.50 -7.24
N MET A 149 8.00 1.52 -6.50
CA MET A 149 8.83 0.55 -5.76
C MET A 149 9.67 -0.32 -6.69
N LEU A 150 9.14 -0.64 -7.85
CA LEU A 150 9.84 -1.33 -8.94
C LEU A 150 10.76 -0.40 -9.76
N LYS A 151 10.83 0.88 -9.42
CA LYS A 151 11.56 1.94 -10.13
C LYS A 151 11.04 2.22 -11.55
N ASP A 152 9.83 1.73 -11.89
CA ASP A 152 9.14 2.15 -13.11
C ASP A 152 8.41 3.48 -12.84
N TYR A 153 9.21 4.53 -12.71
CA TYR A 153 8.71 5.85 -12.38
C TYR A 153 7.78 6.44 -13.46
N ARG A 154 7.95 6.04 -14.72
CA ARG A 154 7.09 6.51 -15.80
C ARG A 154 5.68 5.93 -15.69
N ALA A 155 5.57 4.63 -15.47
CA ALA A 155 4.28 4.00 -15.22
C ALA A 155 3.61 4.55 -13.93
N ALA A 156 4.41 4.78 -12.88
CA ALA A 156 3.90 5.38 -11.64
C ALA A 156 3.26 6.75 -11.88
N ILE A 157 3.90 7.64 -12.65
CA ILE A 157 3.36 8.99 -12.96
C ILE A 157 2.02 8.87 -13.68
N VAL A 158 1.90 7.99 -14.67
CA VAL A 158 0.64 7.80 -15.42
C VAL A 158 -0.53 7.43 -14.48
N ASP A 159 -0.28 6.55 -13.53
CA ASP A 159 -1.29 6.11 -12.57
C ASP A 159 -1.59 7.18 -11.50
N TYR A 160 -0.58 7.92 -11.03
CA TYR A 160 -0.82 9.09 -10.15
C TYR A 160 -1.62 10.18 -10.88
N ASP A 161 -1.34 10.44 -12.16
CA ASP A 161 -2.10 11.36 -12.99
C ASP A 161 -3.58 10.97 -13.03
N LYS A 162 -3.86 9.67 -13.22
CA LYS A 162 -5.22 9.15 -13.22
C LYS A 162 -5.88 9.27 -11.85
N ALA A 163 -5.18 8.98 -10.77
CA ALA A 163 -5.69 9.15 -9.41
C ALA A 163 -6.04 10.62 -9.12
N ILE A 164 -5.17 11.56 -9.49
CA ILE A 164 -5.41 13.00 -9.34
C ILE A 164 -6.55 13.49 -10.24
N GLN A 165 -6.67 12.97 -11.46
CA GLN A 165 -7.80 13.28 -12.33
C GLN A 165 -9.14 12.87 -11.71
N LEU A 166 -9.19 11.72 -11.06
CA LEU A 166 -10.38 11.20 -10.38
C LEU A 166 -10.66 11.92 -9.05
N SER A 167 -9.61 12.34 -8.33
CA SER A 167 -9.70 13.06 -7.05
C SER A 167 -8.66 14.18 -7.01
N PRO A 168 -9.02 15.41 -7.44
CA PRO A 168 -8.10 16.55 -7.53
C PRO A 168 -7.58 17.07 -6.18
N ASP A 169 -8.13 16.61 -5.07
CA ASP A 169 -7.74 16.92 -3.69
C ASP A 169 -6.93 15.79 -3.02
N PHE A 170 -6.54 14.75 -3.78
CA PHE A 170 -5.80 13.63 -3.24
C PHE A 170 -4.33 14.00 -2.95
N ALA A 171 -4.10 14.56 -1.77
CA ALA A 171 -2.82 15.10 -1.34
C ALA A 171 -1.65 14.11 -1.43
N ASP A 172 -1.86 12.84 -1.03
CA ASP A 172 -0.81 11.82 -1.08
C ASP A 172 -0.41 11.45 -2.51
N ALA A 173 -1.33 11.54 -3.47
CA ALA A 173 -1.03 11.29 -4.88
C ALA A 173 -0.11 12.39 -5.44
N TYR A 174 -0.36 13.67 -5.11
CA TYR A 174 0.56 14.76 -5.45
C TYR A 174 1.93 14.56 -4.78
N PHE A 175 1.94 14.21 -3.49
CA PHE A 175 3.19 13.99 -2.76
C PHE A 175 4.05 12.90 -3.41
N ASN A 176 3.47 11.73 -3.69
CA ASN A 176 4.18 10.61 -4.26
C ASN A 176 4.57 10.86 -5.73
N ARG A 177 3.71 11.53 -6.54
CA ARG A 177 4.06 11.93 -7.90
C ARG A 177 5.21 12.94 -7.89
N GLY A 178 5.19 13.91 -6.97
CA GLY A 178 6.26 14.88 -6.77
C GLY A 178 7.60 14.21 -6.47
N LEU A 179 7.63 13.27 -5.53
CA LEU A 179 8.83 12.47 -5.25
C LEU A 179 9.29 11.69 -6.50
N THR A 180 8.34 11.10 -7.22
CA THR A 180 8.64 10.32 -8.44
C THR A 180 9.24 11.19 -9.54
N HIS A 181 8.74 12.42 -9.72
CA HIS A 181 9.33 13.40 -10.62
C HIS A 181 10.76 13.76 -10.22
N ILE A 182 11.03 13.95 -8.94
CA ILE A 182 12.38 14.23 -8.44
C ILE A 182 13.32 13.05 -8.73
N PHE A 183 12.89 11.80 -8.53
CA PHE A 183 13.70 10.62 -8.88
C PHE A 183 14.03 10.51 -10.37
N LEU A 184 13.18 11.08 -11.24
CA LEU A 184 13.45 11.19 -12.68
C LEU A 184 14.29 12.41 -13.07
N GLY A 185 14.69 13.25 -12.11
CA GLY A 185 15.41 14.51 -12.39
C GLY A 185 14.50 15.68 -12.80
N ASN A 186 13.18 15.50 -12.81
CA ASN A 186 12.20 16.53 -13.16
C ASN A 186 11.89 17.43 -11.95
N ASN A 187 12.91 18.06 -11.37
CA ASN A 187 12.83 18.79 -10.11
C ASN A 187 11.74 19.85 -10.09
N LYS A 188 11.56 20.61 -11.19
CA LYS A 188 10.54 21.66 -11.27
C LYS A 188 9.11 21.10 -11.11
N ALA A 189 8.79 20.01 -11.80
CA ALA A 189 7.50 19.35 -11.69
C ALA A 189 7.33 18.76 -10.29
N GLY A 190 8.36 18.11 -9.76
CA GLY A 190 8.37 17.53 -8.43
C GLY A 190 8.10 18.56 -7.32
N ILE A 191 8.76 19.72 -7.36
CA ILE A 191 8.54 20.80 -6.39
C ILE A 191 7.12 21.37 -6.51
N SER A 192 6.58 21.51 -7.72
CA SER A 192 5.20 21.96 -7.94
C SER A 192 4.19 21.02 -7.29
N ASP A 193 4.34 19.71 -7.48
CA ASP A 193 3.46 18.69 -6.89
C ASP A 193 3.60 18.64 -5.36
N LEU A 194 4.83 18.72 -4.84
CA LEU A 194 5.06 18.78 -3.40
C LEU A 194 4.44 20.03 -2.77
N SER A 195 4.51 21.17 -3.45
CA SER A 195 3.85 22.43 -2.99
C SER A 195 2.33 22.20 -2.92
N LYS A 196 1.74 21.57 -3.97
CA LYS A 196 0.32 21.24 -3.98
C LYS A 196 -0.07 20.28 -2.86
N ALA A 197 0.73 19.25 -2.61
CA ALA A 197 0.51 18.32 -1.50
C ALA A 197 0.56 19.07 -0.14
N GLY A 198 1.48 20.01 0.02
CA GLY A 198 1.58 20.86 1.21
C GLY A 198 0.34 21.74 1.43
N GLU A 199 -0.17 22.38 0.36
CA GLU A 199 -1.43 23.14 0.38
C GLU A 199 -2.62 22.26 0.80
N LEU A 200 -2.63 21.00 0.37
CA LEU A 200 -3.67 20.02 0.71
C LEU A 200 -3.44 19.34 2.08
N GLY A 201 -2.46 19.79 2.87
CA GLY A 201 -2.27 19.39 4.26
C GLY A 201 -1.14 18.39 4.52
N VAL A 202 -0.38 17.96 3.52
CA VAL A 202 0.81 17.11 3.71
C VAL A 202 2.01 17.98 4.14
N VAL A 203 2.08 18.34 5.42
CA VAL A 203 3.12 19.25 5.96
C VAL A 203 4.54 18.74 5.68
N SER A 204 4.76 17.43 5.65
CA SER A 204 6.06 16.84 5.33
C SER A 204 6.58 17.18 3.93
N ALA A 205 5.72 17.62 3.00
CA ALA A 205 6.11 18.06 1.66
C ALA A 205 7.05 19.28 1.70
N TYR A 206 6.79 20.23 2.59
CA TYR A 206 7.65 21.42 2.75
C TYR A 206 9.07 21.05 3.23
N ASN A 207 9.19 20.03 4.07
CA ASN A 207 10.51 19.55 4.51
C ASN A 207 11.30 18.92 3.36
N VAL A 208 10.60 18.23 2.44
CA VAL A 208 11.23 17.68 1.24
C VAL A 208 11.69 18.80 0.32
N ILE A 209 10.84 19.79 0.04
CA ILE A 209 11.18 20.95 -0.80
C ILE A 209 12.43 21.65 -0.25
N LYS A 210 12.44 21.99 1.04
CA LYS A 210 13.56 22.65 1.70
C LYS A 210 14.88 21.91 1.49
N ARG A 211 14.89 20.58 1.72
CA ARG A 211 16.10 19.76 1.52
C ARG A 211 16.62 19.79 0.09
N PHE A 212 15.71 19.94 -0.89
CA PHE A 212 16.08 20.02 -2.30
C PHE A 212 16.62 21.38 -2.70
N THR A 213 16.06 22.47 -2.16
CA THR A 213 16.53 23.83 -2.45
C THR A 213 17.87 24.10 -1.79
N ASP A 214 18.09 23.66 -0.55
CA ASP A 214 19.36 23.83 0.19
C ASP A 214 20.54 23.03 -0.42
N GLN A 215 20.28 22.03 -1.30
CA GLN A 215 21.33 21.26 -2.00
C GLN A 215 21.71 21.82 -3.36
N THR A 216 21.00 22.82 -3.84
CA THR A 216 21.21 23.43 -5.17
C THR A 216 21.87 24.82 -5.09
N GLU A 217 22.10 25.33 -3.88
CA GLU A 217 22.96 26.51 -3.58
C GLU A 217 24.39 26.05 -3.20
#